data_32f538c3e541f0c319b7194a8a1dfd2d
#
_entry.id   32f538c3e541f0c319b7194a8a1dfd2d
#
_cell.length_a   1.000
_cell.length_b   1.000
_cell.length_c   1.000
_cell.angle_alpha   90.00
_cell.angle_beta   90.00
_cell.angle_gamma   90.00
#
_symmetry.space_group_name_H-M   'P 1'
#
loop_
_entity.id
_entity.type
_entity.pdbx_description
1 polymer ?
#
loop_
_entity_poly.entity_id
_entity_poly.type
_entity_poly.pdbx_seq_one_letter_code
_entity_poly.pdbx_strand_id
1 'polypeptide(L)'
;MSHLVDHTLVVELAVRNPFTGKVFPRNGTVFAVVDTGYEGFLLIPGDVFEELFSELESEKRELILADGRKLISRGVYGEVLLGRKVLEGFVETIEGLDEFVTGIDLLKSFRIEVDYCLKSVRLKGCR
;
A
#
# COMPACT_ATOMS: atom_id res chain seq x y z
N MET A 1 -13.37 -5.87 -0.19
CA MET A 1 -12.30 -5.19 0.55
C MET A 1 -10.99 -5.99 0.60
N SER A 2 -11.07 -7.28 0.77
CA SER A 2 -9.89 -8.15 0.71
C SER A 2 -10.25 -9.41 -0.07
N HIS A 3 -9.30 -9.91 -0.86
CA HIS A 3 -9.54 -10.98 -1.81
C HIS A 3 -8.33 -11.89 -1.94
N LEU A 4 -8.58 -13.10 -2.46
CA LEU A 4 -7.53 -13.94 -3.00
C LEU A 4 -7.66 -13.90 -4.53
N VAL A 5 -6.61 -13.43 -5.18
CA VAL A 5 -6.51 -13.44 -6.64
C VAL A 5 -5.49 -14.50 -6.97
N ASP A 6 -5.96 -15.62 -7.52
CA ASP A 6 -5.22 -16.87 -7.60
C ASP A 6 -4.79 -17.31 -6.20
N HIS A 7 -3.54 -17.16 -5.81
CA HIS A 7 -3.06 -17.46 -4.47
C HIS A 7 -2.48 -16.25 -3.77
N THR A 8 -2.69 -15.06 -4.34
CA THR A 8 -2.16 -13.81 -3.80
C THR A 8 -3.22 -13.10 -2.98
N LEU A 9 -2.89 -12.75 -1.74
CA LEU A 9 -3.74 -11.90 -0.93
C LEU A 9 -3.66 -10.48 -1.45
N VAL A 10 -4.84 -9.87 -1.69
CA VAL A 10 -4.93 -8.46 -2.05
C VAL A 10 -5.97 -7.77 -1.19
N VAL A 11 -5.77 -6.48 -0.99
CA VAL A 11 -6.75 -5.60 -0.34
C VAL A 11 -7.12 -4.51 -1.32
N GLU A 12 -8.34 -3.99 -1.19
CA GLU A 12 -8.79 -2.86 -1.98
C GLU A 12 -8.60 -1.58 -1.18
N LEU A 13 -7.93 -0.61 -1.78
CA LEU A 13 -7.66 0.66 -1.11
C LEU A 13 -7.60 1.81 -2.10
N ALA A 14 -7.60 3.02 -1.57
CA ALA A 14 -7.31 4.24 -2.32
C ALA A 14 -6.23 5.01 -1.57
N VAL A 15 -5.50 5.84 -2.29
CA VAL A 15 -4.40 6.64 -1.74
C VAL A 15 -4.77 8.10 -1.88
N ARG A 16 -4.52 8.88 -0.82
CA ARG A 16 -4.87 10.31 -0.81
C ARG A 16 -3.68 11.17 -0.39
N ASN A 17 -3.52 12.27 -1.09
CA ASN A 17 -2.62 13.34 -0.67
C ASN A 17 -3.38 14.20 0.35
N PRO A 18 -2.95 14.23 1.62
CA PRO A 18 -3.69 14.95 2.65
C PRO A 18 -3.65 16.47 2.50
N PHE A 19 -2.71 16.99 1.72
CA PHE A 19 -2.57 18.45 1.54
C PHE A 19 -3.44 18.98 0.40
N THR A 20 -3.58 18.21 -0.69
CA THR A 20 -4.35 18.64 -1.86
C THR A 20 -5.73 18.00 -1.91
N GLY A 21 -5.94 16.90 -1.20
CA GLY A 21 -7.16 16.14 -1.27
C GLY A 21 -7.27 15.22 -2.49
N LYS A 22 -6.26 15.21 -3.35
CA LYS A 22 -6.25 14.30 -4.51
C LYS A 22 -6.26 12.85 -4.06
N VAL A 23 -7.05 12.04 -4.74
CA VAL A 23 -7.21 10.60 -4.43
C VAL A 23 -6.95 9.80 -5.71
N PHE A 24 -6.28 8.67 -5.53
CA PHE A 24 -6.14 7.69 -6.60
C PHE A 24 -6.66 6.32 -6.13
N PRO A 25 -7.51 5.64 -6.89
CA PRO A 25 -8.15 6.11 -8.10
C PRO A 25 -9.20 7.19 -7.78
N ARG A 26 -9.62 7.95 -8.76
CA ARG A 26 -10.64 9.00 -8.54
C ARG A 26 -11.94 8.43 -8.01
N ASN A 27 -12.29 7.25 -8.50
CA ASN A 27 -13.49 6.54 -8.07
C ASN A 27 -13.11 5.11 -7.75
N GLY A 28 -13.67 4.57 -6.66
CA GLY A 28 -13.44 3.20 -6.27
C GLY A 28 -12.10 2.96 -5.63
N THR A 29 -11.56 1.78 -5.85
CA THR A 29 -10.33 1.31 -5.20
C THR A 29 -9.43 0.62 -6.22
N VAL A 30 -8.19 0.37 -5.81
CA VAL A 30 -7.25 -0.49 -6.54
C VAL A 30 -6.89 -1.68 -5.67
N PHE A 31 -6.46 -2.75 -6.30
CA PHE A 31 -5.92 -3.90 -5.59
C PHE A 31 -4.47 -3.65 -5.21
N ALA A 32 -4.17 -3.89 -3.95
CA ALA A 32 -2.81 -3.83 -3.43
C ALA A 32 -2.43 -5.20 -2.87
N VAL A 33 -1.26 -5.66 -3.25
CA VAL A 33 -0.74 -6.95 -2.78
C VAL A 33 -0.39 -6.84 -1.31
N VAL A 34 -0.71 -7.87 -0.55
CA VAL A 34 -0.31 -7.99 0.85
C VAL A 34 1.06 -8.68 0.89
N ASP A 35 2.09 -7.96 1.32
CA ASP A 35 3.45 -8.48 1.38
C ASP A 35 4.03 -8.29 2.78
N THR A 36 4.02 -9.36 3.56
CA THR A 36 4.54 -9.32 4.93
C THR A 36 6.07 -9.26 5.00
N GLY A 37 6.74 -9.47 3.88
CA GLY A 37 8.19 -9.29 3.76
C GLY A 37 8.61 -7.86 3.52
N TYR A 38 7.67 -6.98 3.20
CA TYR A 38 7.92 -5.55 3.07
C TYR A 38 7.62 -4.88 4.41
N GLU A 39 8.61 -4.26 5.01
CA GLU A 39 8.47 -3.65 6.34
C GLU A 39 7.79 -2.28 6.33
N GLY A 40 7.69 -1.64 5.18
CA GLY A 40 7.11 -0.31 5.06
C GLY A 40 5.59 -0.30 5.09
N PHE A 41 5.03 0.85 4.72
CA PHE A 41 3.60 1.11 4.77
C PHE A 41 2.94 0.79 3.42
N LEU A 42 3.31 1.50 2.37
CA LEU A 42 2.72 1.31 1.04
C LEU A 42 3.71 1.67 -0.05
N LEU A 43 3.86 0.76 -1.02
CA LEU A 43 4.55 1.01 -2.28
C LEU A 43 3.50 1.23 -3.37
N ILE A 44 3.70 2.24 -4.20
CA ILE A 44 2.80 2.56 -5.32
C ILE A 44 3.61 2.73 -6.60
N PRO A 45 3.01 2.50 -7.77
CA PRO A 45 3.68 2.75 -9.04
C PRO A 45 4.13 4.20 -9.20
N GLY A 46 5.25 4.41 -9.92
CA GLY A 46 5.84 5.73 -10.05
C GLY A 46 4.95 6.75 -10.72
N ASP A 47 4.16 6.36 -11.71
CA ASP A 47 3.22 7.26 -12.38
C ASP A 47 2.11 7.72 -11.45
N VAL A 48 1.61 6.85 -10.58
CA VAL A 48 0.62 7.20 -9.57
C VAL A 48 1.24 8.14 -8.54
N PHE A 49 2.47 7.86 -8.12
CA PHE A 49 3.20 8.71 -7.18
C PHE A 49 3.33 10.13 -7.72
N GLU A 50 3.72 10.28 -8.98
CA GLU A 50 3.84 11.58 -9.62
C GLU A 50 2.50 12.30 -9.72
N GLU A 51 1.43 11.58 -10.08
CA GLU A 51 0.11 12.18 -10.17
C GLU A 51 -0.37 12.73 -8.83
N LEU A 52 -0.13 11.99 -7.74
CA LEU A 52 -0.63 12.36 -6.41
C LEU A 52 0.27 13.35 -5.67
N PHE A 53 1.58 13.19 -5.79
CA PHE A 53 2.51 13.80 -4.85
C PHE A 53 3.60 14.66 -5.50
N SER A 54 3.50 14.97 -6.78
CA SER A 54 4.54 15.74 -7.49
C SER A 54 4.82 17.12 -6.87
N GLU A 55 3.85 17.68 -6.16
CA GLU A 55 3.97 19.00 -5.52
C GLU A 55 4.70 18.96 -4.18
N LEU A 56 4.96 17.78 -3.65
CA LEU A 56 5.58 17.60 -2.35
C LEU A 56 7.05 17.22 -2.50
N GLU A 57 7.86 17.68 -1.54
CA GLU A 57 9.23 17.19 -1.45
C GLU A 57 9.22 15.75 -0.97
N SER A 58 9.88 14.88 -1.71
CA SER A 58 9.99 13.48 -1.33
C SER A 58 11.26 13.23 -0.55
N GLU A 59 11.19 12.28 0.36
CA GLU A 59 12.33 11.77 1.09
C GLU A 59 12.82 10.49 0.41
N LYS A 60 14.12 10.28 0.46
CA LYS A 60 14.72 9.05 -0.06
C LYS A 60 15.05 8.13 1.10
N ARG A 61 14.86 6.84 0.89
CA ARG A 61 15.35 5.86 1.83
C ARG A 61 15.80 4.59 1.10
N GLU A 62 16.62 3.82 1.80
CA GLU A 62 17.12 2.57 1.27
C GLU A 62 16.22 1.42 1.71
N LEU A 63 15.82 0.59 0.76
CA LEU A 63 15.07 -0.63 1.00
C LEU A 63 15.98 -1.82 0.74
N ILE A 64 15.94 -2.79 1.64
CA ILE A 64 16.67 -4.04 1.48
C ILE A 64 15.64 -5.12 1.17
N LEU A 65 15.80 -5.76 0.00
CA LEU A 65 14.93 -6.84 -0.41
C LEU A 65 15.36 -8.15 0.24
N ALA A 66 14.46 -9.14 0.19
CA ALA A 66 14.71 -10.45 0.79
C ALA A 66 15.96 -11.14 0.21
N ASP A 67 16.32 -10.85 -1.05
CA ASP A 67 17.52 -11.39 -1.70
C ASP A 67 18.79 -10.59 -1.40
N GLY A 68 18.72 -9.58 -0.52
CA GLY A 68 19.85 -8.75 -0.14
C GLY A 68 20.11 -7.54 -1.04
N ARG A 69 19.37 -7.39 -2.14
CA ARG A 69 19.51 -6.22 -3.00
C ARG A 69 19.01 -4.97 -2.30
N LYS A 70 19.70 -3.87 -2.58
CA LYS A 70 19.33 -2.56 -2.04
C LYS A 70 18.70 -1.73 -3.14
N LEU A 71 17.57 -1.12 -2.82
CA LEU A 71 16.86 -0.20 -3.71
C LEU A 71 16.69 1.13 -3.02
N ILE A 72 16.70 2.20 -3.80
CA ILE A 72 16.42 3.53 -3.28
C ILE A 72 14.95 3.83 -3.59
N SER A 73 14.19 4.10 -2.55
CA SER A 73 12.83 4.59 -2.67
C SER A 73 12.78 6.09 -2.49
N ARG A 74 11.72 6.69 -2.96
CA ARG A 74 11.35 8.06 -2.61
C ARG A 74 9.91 8.04 -2.16
N GLY A 75 9.59 8.86 -1.18
CA GLY A 75 8.27 8.82 -0.61
C GLY A 75 7.89 10.06 0.16
N VAL A 76 6.64 10.10 0.54
CA VAL A 76 6.02 11.17 1.32
C VAL A 76 5.05 10.56 2.30
N TYR A 77 4.70 11.30 3.35
CA TYR A 77 3.61 10.89 4.22
C TYR A 77 2.28 11.16 3.52
N GLY A 78 1.48 10.13 3.38
CA GLY A 78 0.19 10.18 2.73
C GLY A 78 -0.84 9.39 3.50
N GLU A 79 -2.03 9.29 2.94
CA GLU A 79 -3.15 8.59 3.55
C GLU A 79 -3.60 7.44 2.69
N VAL A 80 -4.02 6.36 3.34
CA VAL A 80 -4.64 5.21 2.69
C VAL A 80 -6.07 5.11 3.21
N LEU A 81 -7.01 5.02 2.26
CA LEU A 81 -8.41 4.79 2.55
C LEU A 81 -8.68 3.31 2.37
N LEU A 82 -8.97 2.63 3.46
CA LEU A 82 -9.19 1.19 3.45
C LEU A 82 -10.48 0.88 4.21
N GLY A 83 -11.53 0.54 3.45
CA GLY A 83 -12.86 0.43 4.01
C GLY A 83 -13.29 1.78 4.58
N ARG A 84 -13.62 1.80 5.87
CA ARG A 84 -14.00 3.03 6.57
C ARG A 84 -12.84 3.68 7.32
N LYS A 85 -11.65 3.10 7.22
CA LYS A 85 -10.49 3.60 7.94
C LYS A 85 -9.64 4.49 7.07
N VAL A 86 -9.06 5.52 7.69
CA VAL A 86 -8.04 6.36 7.09
C VAL A 86 -6.76 6.09 7.88
N LEU A 87 -5.73 5.64 7.18
CA LEU A 87 -4.44 5.32 7.77
C LEU A 87 -3.39 6.26 7.22
N GLU A 88 -2.51 6.75 8.08
CA GLU A 88 -1.41 7.61 7.68
C GLU A 88 -0.09 6.83 7.73
N GLY A 89 0.74 7.05 6.73
CA GLY A 89 2.05 6.43 6.70
C GLY A 89 2.88 6.89 5.52
N PHE A 90 4.06 6.31 5.43
CA PHE A 90 5.02 6.68 4.39
C PHE A 90 4.70 5.94 3.10
N VAL A 91 4.17 6.69 2.12
CA VAL A 91 3.85 6.19 0.79
C VAL A 91 5.07 6.40 -0.09
N GLU A 92 5.58 5.33 -0.67
CA GLU A 92 6.83 5.38 -1.42
C GLU A 92 6.73 4.65 -2.74
N THR A 93 7.68 4.95 -3.61
CA THR A 93 7.79 4.30 -4.91
C THR A 93 9.25 3.91 -5.17
N ILE A 94 9.43 2.89 -5.97
CA ILE A 94 10.73 2.44 -6.45
C ILE A 94 10.67 2.33 -7.96
N GLU A 95 11.83 2.46 -8.60
CA GLU A 95 11.92 2.35 -10.05
C GLU A 95 11.45 0.98 -10.53
N GLY A 96 10.63 0.96 -11.58
CA GLY A 96 10.15 -0.26 -12.20
C GLY A 96 8.97 -0.92 -11.52
N LEU A 97 8.44 -0.33 -10.46
CA LEU A 97 7.28 -0.89 -9.76
C LEU A 97 6.01 -0.62 -10.56
N ASP A 98 5.22 -1.66 -10.80
CA ASP A 98 3.97 -1.58 -11.56
C ASP A 98 2.73 -2.01 -10.76
N GLU A 99 2.89 -2.30 -9.48
CA GLU A 99 1.76 -2.70 -8.63
C GLU A 99 1.79 -1.98 -7.28
N PHE A 100 0.65 -2.01 -6.59
CA PHE A 100 0.53 -1.49 -5.24
C PHE A 100 0.87 -2.61 -4.26
N VAL A 101 1.68 -2.31 -3.24
CA VAL A 101 2.13 -3.31 -2.27
C VAL A 101 1.98 -2.74 -0.87
N THR A 102 1.23 -3.46 -0.03
CA THR A 102 1.09 -3.11 1.38
C THR A 102 2.10 -3.87 2.22
N GLY A 103 2.69 -3.19 3.17
CA GLY A 103 3.68 -3.77 4.06
C GLY A 103 3.21 -3.85 5.51
N ILE A 104 4.09 -4.32 6.37
CA ILE A 104 3.81 -4.58 7.78
C ILE A 104 3.37 -3.31 8.52
N ASP A 105 3.95 -2.16 8.18
CA ASP A 105 3.60 -0.92 8.88
C ASP A 105 2.13 -0.53 8.69
N LEU A 106 1.54 -0.87 7.54
CA LEU A 106 0.10 -0.73 7.34
C LEU A 106 -0.68 -1.88 7.96
N LEU A 107 -0.22 -3.09 7.70
CA LEU A 107 -0.95 -4.31 8.06
C LEU A 107 -1.04 -4.55 9.56
N LYS A 108 -0.11 -4.01 10.35
CA LYS A 108 -0.10 -4.16 11.81
C LYS A 108 -1.33 -3.56 12.49
N SER A 109 -2.09 -2.73 11.78
CA SER A 109 -3.34 -2.18 12.29
C SER A 109 -4.52 -3.14 12.16
N PHE A 110 -4.32 -4.30 11.56
CA PHE A 110 -5.38 -5.24 11.23
C PHE A 110 -5.06 -6.65 11.69
N ARG A 111 -6.12 -7.42 11.85
CA ARG A 111 -6.07 -8.87 11.91
C ARG A 111 -6.56 -9.39 10.57
N ILE A 112 -5.78 -10.27 9.95
CA ILE A 112 -6.11 -10.84 8.65
C ILE A 112 -6.46 -12.30 8.84
N GLU A 113 -7.67 -12.69 8.43
CA GLU A 113 -8.11 -14.07 8.43
C GLU A 113 -8.22 -14.56 7.00
N VAL A 114 -7.55 -15.65 6.69
CA VAL A 114 -7.58 -16.26 5.36
C VAL A 114 -8.20 -17.64 5.46
N ASP A 115 -9.26 -17.86 4.70
CA ASP A 115 -9.90 -19.16 4.59
C ASP A 115 -9.69 -19.67 3.16
N TYR A 116 -8.76 -20.60 3.00
CA TYR A 116 -8.45 -21.15 1.69
C TYR A 116 -9.54 -22.09 1.19
N CYS A 117 -10.31 -22.70 2.08
CA CYS A 117 -11.40 -23.58 1.70
C CYS A 117 -12.54 -22.80 1.04
N LEU A 118 -12.89 -21.68 1.61
CA LEU A 118 -13.95 -20.79 1.10
C LEU A 118 -13.40 -19.70 0.20
N LYS A 119 -12.09 -19.62 0.03
CA LYS A 119 -11.40 -18.57 -0.74
C LYS A 119 -11.81 -17.18 -0.30
N SER A 120 -11.89 -16.98 1.01
CA SER A 120 -12.26 -15.70 1.59
C SER A 120 -11.13 -15.11 2.42
N VAL A 121 -11.05 -13.79 2.43
CA VAL A 121 -10.10 -13.03 3.23
C VAL A 121 -10.87 -11.96 3.98
N ARG A 122 -10.61 -11.81 5.27
CA ARG A 122 -11.23 -10.78 6.09
C ARG A 122 -10.17 -9.93 6.75
N LEU A 123 -10.33 -8.63 6.66
CA LEU A 123 -9.57 -7.67 7.44
C LEU A 123 -10.43 -7.20 8.60
N LYS A 124 -9.91 -7.34 9.81
CA LYS A 124 -10.58 -6.86 11.00
C LYS A 124 -9.67 -5.89 11.72
N GLY A 125 -10.23 -4.85 12.31
CA GLY A 125 -9.47 -4.00 13.19
C GLY A 125 -8.96 -4.78 14.40
N CYS A 126 -7.89 -4.30 15.04
CA CYS A 126 -7.31 -4.94 16.22
C CYS A 126 -8.23 -4.82 17.44
N ARG A 127 -9.32 -4.16 17.30
CA ARG A 127 -10.34 -4.03 18.33
C ARG A 127 -11.74 -3.96 17.76
#